data_e961a3743c47e2048d7f3731064342be
#
_entry.id   e961a3743c47e2048d7f3731064342be
#
_cell.length_a   1.000
_cell.length_b   1.000
_cell.length_c   1.000
_cell.angle_alpha   90.00
_cell.angle_beta   90.00
_cell.angle_gamma   90.00
#
_symmetry.space_group_name_H-M   'P 1'
#
loop_
_entity.id
_entity.type
_entity.pdbx_description
1 polymer ?
#
loop_
_entity_poly.entity_id
_entity_poly.type
_entity_poly.pdbx_seq_one_letter_code
_entity_poly.pdbx_strand_id
1 'polypeptide(L)'
;MSAPTILFAAKPDRWPTYEPHLRRALAAAGISDANLTTQADPSDVDYIVYAPNSEVQDFTPYTKLKAVLNLWAGVENVTGNATLTAPLARMVDTGLTDGMVEWCVGHTLRHHLGMDTHIHGQDGIWRNGSVPPLARNRPVTVLGLGALGEAVAQALHGLGFPVSGWSRSPKSIANVTTHHGEEGLQAALSRAEIVILLLPDTPATENILNAKTLAALPEGAVLINPGRGPLIDDDALLAALDSGQIGHATLDVFRQEPLPEAHPFWAHPKITVTPHIASETRPETASETVAENIRRGEAGEPFLHLVDRNLGY
;
A
#
# COMPACT_ATOMS: atom_id res chain seq x y z
N MET A 1 17.13 -15.93 -29.93
CA MET A 1 17.41 -16.01 -28.49
C MET A 1 16.68 -17.21 -27.94
N SER A 2 17.19 -17.95 -26.96
CA SER A 2 16.43 -19.04 -26.33
C SER A 2 15.27 -18.44 -25.53
N ALA A 3 14.16 -19.20 -25.45
CA ALA A 3 13.00 -18.80 -24.64
C ALA A 3 13.41 -18.62 -23.17
N PRO A 4 12.95 -17.55 -22.50
CA PRO A 4 13.34 -17.31 -21.10
C PRO A 4 12.70 -18.32 -20.14
N THR A 5 13.44 -18.73 -19.11
CA THR A 5 12.92 -19.54 -18.00
C THR A 5 12.43 -18.63 -16.88
N ILE A 6 11.16 -18.76 -16.52
CA ILE A 6 10.45 -17.97 -15.53
C ILE A 6 10.06 -18.87 -14.37
N LEU A 7 10.68 -18.66 -13.21
CA LEU A 7 10.33 -19.38 -12.00
C LEU A 7 9.22 -18.65 -11.23
N PHE A 8 8.12 -19.33 -10.94
CA PHE A 8 7.12 -18.83 -10.00
C PHE A 8 7.49 -19.26 -8.58
N ALA A 9 7.89 -18.30 -7.78
CA ALA A 9 8.36 -18.48 -6.40
C ALA A 9 7.42 -17.75 -5.43
N ALA A 10 6.28 -18.35 -5.16
CA ALA A 10 5.30 -17.96 -4.15
C ALA A 10 4.81 -19.22 -3.40
N LYS A 11 3.89 -19.07 -2.45
CA LYS A 11 3.27 -20.23 -1.80
C LYS A 11 2.64 -21.17 -2.84
N PRO A 12 2.75 -22.49 -2.70
CA PRO A 12 2.31 -23.47 -3.71
C PRO A 12 0.80 -23.37 -4.05
N ASP A 13 -0.03 -22.98 -3.08
CA ASP A 13 -1.48 -22.78 -3.25
C ASP A 13 -1.83 -21.61 -4.16
N ARG A 14 -0.89 -20.70 -4.44
CA ARG A 14 -1.08 -19.57 -5.36
C ARG A 14 -0.91 -19.96 -6.83
N TRP A 15 -0.13 -21.01 -7.12
CA TRP A 15 0.16 -21.40 -8.49
C TRP A 15 -1.06 -21.63 -9.36
N PRO A 16 -2.07 -22.44 -8.94
CA PRO A 16 -3.24 -22.71 -9.79
C PRO A 16 -4.03 -21.45 -10.18
N THR A 17 -3.96 -20.42 -9.33
CA THR A 17 -4.63 -19.14 -9.57
C THR A 17 -3.82 -18.24 -10.51
N TYR A 18 -2.49 -18.23 -10.38
CA TYR A 18 -1.63 -17.36 -11.18
C TYR A 18 -1.29 -17.93 -12.57
N GLU A 19 -1.10 -19.24 -12.68
CA GLU A 19 -0.63 -19.87 -13.92
C GLU A 19 -1.43 -19.48 -15.17
N PRO A 20 -2.78 -19.58 -15.20
CA PRO A 20 -3.55 -19.27 -16.40
C PRO A 20 -3.45 -17.79 -16.80
N HIS A 21 -3.37 -16.89 -15.83
CA HIS A 21 -3.22 -15.46 -16.07
C HIS A 21 -1.81 -15.11 -16.57
N LEU A 22 -0.76 -15.69 -15.97
CA LEU A 22 0.62 -15.50 -16.42
C LEU A 22 0.82 -16.01 -17.84
N ARG A 23 0.33 -17.22 -18.17
CA ARG A 23 0.43 -17.75 -19.54
C ARG A 23 -0.28 -16.87 -20.56
N ARG A 24 -1.48 -16.39 -20.23
CA ARG A 24 -2.25 -15.47 -21.08
C ARG A 24 -1.51 -14.15 -21.28
N ALA A 25 -1.00 -13.55 -20.21
CA ALA A 25 -0.29 -12.27 -20.25
C ALA A 25 1.04 -12.38 -21.02
N LEU A 26 1.81 -13.45 -20.81
CA LEU A 26 3.04 -13.73 -21.56
C LEU A 26 2.76 -13.92 -23.06
N ALA A 27 1.71 -14.65 -23.42
CA ALA A 27 1.31 -14.81 -24.81
C ALA A 27 0.91 -13.46 -25.45
N ALA A 28 0.16 -12.63 -24.73
CA ALA A 28 -0.22 -11.29 -25.18
C ALA A 28 1.00 -10.35 -25.35
N ALA A 29 2.02 -10.53 -24.52
CA ALA A 29 3.29 -9.80 -24.60
C ALA A 29 4.25 -10.35 -25.68
N GLY A 30 3.86 -11.41 -26.44
CA GLY A 30 4.68 -12.00 -27.49
C GLY A 30 5.76 -12.98 -26.99
N ILE A 31 5.63 -13.50 -25.77
CA ILE A 31 6.59 -14.40 -25.10
C ILE A 31 5.91 -15.76 -24.80
N SER A 32 5.17 -16.26 -25.75
CA SER A 32 4.37 -17.52 -25.61
C SER A 32 5.22 -18.79 -25.47
N ASP A 33 6.48 -18.74 -25.86
CA ASP A 33 7.44 -19.83 -25.80
C ASP A 33 8.21 -19.90 -24.47
N ALA A 34 7.99 -18.94 -23.54
CA ALA A 34 8.62 -18.93 -22.23
C ALA A 34 8.36 -20.22 -21.43
N ASN A 35 9.40 -20.74 -20.80
CA ASN A 35 9.31 -21.84 -19.85
C ASN A 35 8.84 -21.32 -18.49
N LEU A 36 7.51 -21.22 -18.30
CA LEU A 36 6.91 -20.83 -17.02
C LEU A 36 6.71 -22.07 -16.14
N THR A 37 7.38 -22.11 -14.97
CA THR A 37 7.44 -23.29 -14.10
C THR A 37 7.51 -22.90 -12.61
N THR A 38 7.19 -23.87 -11.75
CA THR A 38 7.41 -23.78 -10.29
C THR A 38 8.70 -24.45 -9.83
N GLN A 39 9.41 -25.14 -10.75
CA GLN A 39 10.66 -25.84 -10.44
C GLN A 39 11.61 -25.73 -11.64
N ALA A 40 12.83 -25.26 -11.38
CA ALA A 40 13.90 -25.17 -12.36
C ALA A 40 15.25 -25.30 -11.67
N ASP A 41 16.30 -25.66 -12.42
CA ASP A 41 17.66 -25.47 -11.93
C ASP A 41 17.92 -23.95 -11.77
N PRO A 42 18.34 -23.47 -10.61
CA PRO A 42 18.57 -22.05 -10.39
C PRO A 42 19.48 -21.38 -11.44
N SER A 43 20.48 -22.13 -11.95
CA SER A 43 21.40 -21.64 -12.98
C SER A 43 20.74 -21.40 -14.35
N ASP A 44 19.53 -21.89 -14.57
CA ASP A 44 18.78 -21.76 -15.82
C ASP A 44 17.66 -20.69 -15.77
N VAL A 45 17.40 -20.12 -14.59
CA VAL A 45 16.32 -19.15 -14.39
C VAL A 45 16.73 -17.73 -14.84
N ASP A 46 15.95 -17.14 -15.73
CA ASP A 46 16.11 -15.77 -16.20
C ASP A 46 15.30 -14.77 -15.36
N TYR A 47 14.09 -15.13 -14.93
CA TYR A 47 13.19 -14.28 -14.13
C TYR A 47 12.58 -15.05 -12.98
N ILE A 48 12.39 -14.37 -11.86
CA ILE A 48 11.62 -14.91 -10.73
C ILE A 48 10.39 -14.05 -10.50
N VAL A 49 9.19 -14.63 -10.65
CA VAL A 49 7.93 -14.06 -10.16
C VAL A 49 7.83 -14.43 -8.69
N TYR A 50 7.97 -13.44 -7.82
CA TYR A 50 8.39 -13.65 -6.43
C TYR A 50 7.36 -13.15 -5.41
N ALA A 51 7.16 -13.93 -4.35
CA ALA A 51 6.55 -13.45 -3.12
C ALA A 51 7.51 -13.69 -1.93
N PRO A 52 7.71 -12.72 -1.02
CA PRO A 52 8.66 -12.84 0.09
C PRO A 52 8.43 -14.02 1.05
N ASN A 53 7.24 -14.60 1.03
CA ASN A 53 6.85 -15.78 1.81
C ASN A 53 7.07 -17.10 1.07
N SER A 54 7.81 -17.10 -0.04
CA SER A 54 8.21 -18.30 -0.78
C SER A 54 9.41 -19.00 -0.12
N GLU A 55 9.75 -20.19 -0.61
CA GLU A 55 10.94 -20.94 -0.16
C GLU A 55 12.25 -20.33 -0.69
N VAL A 56 12.21 -19.51 -1.74
CA VAL A 56 13.39 -18.84 -2.31
C VAL A 56 13.79 -17.68 -1.42
N GLN A 57 14.85 -17.86 -0.63
CA GLN A 57 15.42 -16.85 0.26
C GLN A 57 16.88 -16.52 -0.08
N ASP A 58 17.59 -17.44 -0.74
CA ASP A 58 18.95 -17.25 -1.25
C ASP A 58 18.91 -17.13 -2.78
N PHE A 59 19.35 -15.99 -3.29
CA PHE A 59 19.43 -15.70 -4.73
C PHE A 59 20.79 -16.01 -5.34
N THR A 60 21.79 -16.41 -4.54
CA THR A 60 23.15 -16.71 -5.01
C THR A 60 23.20 -17.74 -6.13
N PRO A 61 22.41 -18.85 -6.10
CA PRO A 61 22.46 -19.87 -7.15
C PRO A 61 21.91 -19.41 -8.52
N TYR A 62 21.15 -18.29 -8.56
CA TYR A 62 20.49 -17.80 -9.77
C TYR A 62 21.42 -16.94 -10.63
N THR A 63 22.42 -17.55 -11.23
CA THR A 63 23.54 -16.86 -11.90
C THR A 63 23.17 -16.15 -13.21
N LYS A 64 22.02 -16.49 -13.81
CA LYS A 64 21.50 -15.84 -15.05
C LYS A 64 20.37 -14.86 -14.79
N LEU A 65 20.03 -14.62 -13.52
CA LEU A 65 18.85 -13.86 -13.15
C LEU A 65 18.89 -12.43 -13.67
N LYS A 66 17.95 -12.07 -14.52
CA LYS A 66 17.77 -10.75 -15.10
C LYS A 66 16.98 -9.81 -14.20
N ALA A 67 15.94 -10.33 -13.52
CA ALA A 67 15.15 -9.58 -12.54
C ALA A 67 14.35 -10.47 -11.60
N VAL A 68 14.06 -9.94 -10.40
CA VAL A 68 13.03 -10.43 -9.48
C VAL A 68 11.82 -9.51 -9.58
N LEU A 69 10.67 -10.09 -9.93
CA LEU A 69 9.40 -9.40 -10.13
C LEU A 69 8.51 -9.72 -8.94
N ASN A 70 8.51 -8.82 -7.95
CA ASN A 70 7.77 -9.02 -6.70
C ASN A 70 6.27 -8.89 -6.93
N LEU A 71 5.50 -9.84 -6.38
CA LEU A 71 4.02 -9.82 -6.44
C LEU A 71 3.39 -8.89 -5.41
N TRP A 72 4.17 -8.37 -4.47
CA TRP A 72 3.71 -7.44 -3.45
C TRP A 72 4.16 -6.01 -3.74
N ALA A 73 3.35 -5.02 -3.32
CA ALA A 73 3.73 -3.61 -3.38
C ALA A 73 4.84 -3.27 -2.36
N GLY A 74 4.78 -3.89 -1.18
CA GLY A 74 5.80 -3.78 -0.14
C GLY A 74 7.01 -4.64 -0.46
N VAL A 75 8.20 -4.12 -0.19
CA VAL A 75 9.50 -4.77 -0.50
C VAL A 75 10.43 -4.81 0.71
N GLU A 76 9.97 -4.42 1.87
CA GLU A 76 10.75 -4.29 3.10
C GLU A 76 11.49 -5.59 3.44
N ASN A 77 10.81 -6.73 3.25
CA ASN A 77 11.36 -8.06 3.52
C ASN A 77 12.36 -8.55 2.47
N VAL A 78 12.58 -7.81 1.39
CA VAL A 78 13.44 -8.23 0.26
C VAL A 78 14.62 -7.27 0.07
N THR A 79 14.41 -5.98 0.30
CA THR A 79 15.43 -4.94 0.04
C THR A 79 16.73 -5.15 0.81
N GLY A 80 16.65 -5.71 2.03
CA GLY A 80 17.80 -6.05 2.87
C GLY A 80 18.52 -7.37 2.52
N ASN A 81 17.99 -8.14 1.56
CA ASN A 81 18.63 -9.43 1.20
C ASN A 81 19.92 -9.21 0.42
N ALA A 82 21.05 -9.53 1.05
CA ALA A 82 22.39 -9.35 0.47
C ALA A 82 22.68 -10.30 -0.70
N THR A 83 21.97 -11.43 -0.81
CA THR A 83 22.15 -12.40 -1.90
C THR A 83 21.43 -11.97 -3.19
N LEU A 84 20.47 -11.05 -3.10
CA LEU A 84 19.78 -10.51 -4.26
C LEU A 84 20.61 -9.39 -4.90
N THR A 85 21.30 -9.69 -5.98
CA THR A 85 22.10 -8.72 -6.75
C THR A 85 21.38 -8.25 -8.03
N ALA A 86 20.43 -9.02 -8.52
CA ALA A 86 19.63 -8.68 -9.68
C ALA A 86 18.64 -7.51 -9.39
N PRO A 87 18.18 -6.79 -10.43
CA PRO A 87 17.12 -5.80 -10.31
C PRO A 87 15.88 -6.37 -9.62
N LEU A 88 15.28 -5.59 -8.71
CA LEU A 88 14.02 -5.89 -8.04
C LEU A 88 12.95 -4.91 -8.51
N ALA A 89 11.86 -5.41 -9.09
CA ALA A 89 10.67 -4.63 -9.39
C ALA A 89 9.55 -4.96 -8.39
N ARG A 90 8.88 -3.93 -7.86
CA ARG A 90 7.72 -4.12 -6.98
C ARG A 90 6.42 -4.15 -7.77
N MET A 91 5.36 -4.69 -7.15
CA MET A 91 4.05 -4.68 -7.79
C MET A 91 3.41 -3.29 -7.71
N VAL A 92 3.02 -2.79 -8.88
CA VAL A 92 2.13 -1.66 -9.07
C VAL A 92 1.29 -2.00 -10.29
N ASP A 93 0.05 -2.37 -10.07
CA ASP A 93 -0.89 -2.75 -11.11
C ASP A 93 -2.26 -2.07 -10.88
N THR A 94 -3.14 -2.15 -11.86
CA THR A 94 -4.45 -1.50 -11.79
C THR A 94 -5.34 -2.10 -10.71
N GLY A 95 -5.37 -3.43 -10.57
CA GLY A 95 -6.22 -4.08 -9.56
C GLY A 95 -5.84 -3.75 -8.13
N LEU A 96 -4.52 -3.65 -7.84
CA LEU A 96 -4.03 -3.21 -6.54
C LEU A 96 -4.37 -1.73 -6.29
N THR A 97 -4.21 -0.89 -7.32
CA THR A 97 -4.50 0.55 -7.23
C THR A 97 -5.98 0.80 -7.02
N ASP A 98 -6.83 0.18 -7.81
CA ASP A 98 -8.29 0.32 -7.72
C ASP A 98 -8.82 -0.15 -6.35
N GLY A 99 -8.36 -1.32 -5.87
CA GLY A 99 -8.72 -1.83 -4.54
C GLY A 99 -8.32 -0.86 -3.42
N MET A 100 -7.11 -0.28 -3.49
CA MET A 100 -6.67 0.71 -2.51
C MET A 100 -7.51 1.98 -2.55
N VAL A 101 -7.87 2.45 -3.74
CA VAL A 101 -8.76 3.60 -3.92
C VAL A 101 -10.13 3.32 -3.32
N GLU A 102 -10.74 2.18 -3.65
CA GLU A 102 -12.05 1.78 -3.15
C GLU A 102 -12.07 1.71 -1.61
N TRP A 103 -11.05 1.08 -1.01
CA TRP A 103 -10.95 0.95 0.43
C TRP A 103 -10.76 2.31 1.13
N CYS A 104 -9.82 3.13 0.66
CA CYS A 104 -9.55 4.45 1.24
C CYS A 104 -10.76 5.39 1.11
N VAL A 105 -11.38 5.43 -0.07
CA VAL A 105 -12.60 6.22 -0.32
C VAL A 105 -13.75 5.75 0.54
N GLY A 106 -13.96 4.42 0.63
CA GLY A 106 -15.02 3.82 1.45
C GLY A 106 -14.91 4.23 2.92
N HIS A 107 -13.71 4.09 3.52
CA HIS A 107 -13.50 4.49 4.92
C HIS A 107 -13.51 6.02 5.10
N THR A 108 -13.02 6.80 4.14
CA THR A 108 -13.15 8.26 4.17
C THR A 108 -14.61 8.69 4.20
N LEU A 109 -15.46 8.13 3.34
CA LEU A 109 -16.90 8.41 3.31
C LEU A 109 -17.61 7.91 4.57
N ARG A 110 -17.24 6.74 5.11
CA ARG A 110 -17.76 6.23 6.40
C ARG A 110 -17.60 7.28 7.51
N HIS A 111 -16.39 7.81 7.67
CA HIS A 111 -16.11 8.81 8.70
C HIS A 111 -16.69 10.18 8.35
N HIS A 112 -16.61 10.58 7.09
CA HIS A 112 -17.18 11.84 6.62
C HIS A 112 -18.69 11.95 6.88
N LEU A 113 -19.42 10.87 6.61
CA LEU A 113 -20.87 10.80 6.75
C LEU A 113 -21.32 10.39 8.17
N GLY A 114 -20.40 10.04 9.08
CA GLY A 114 -20.73 9.60 10.43
C GLY A 114 -21.54 8.31 10.45
N MET A 115 -21.28 7.38 9.50
CA MET A 115 -22.09 6.18 9.29
C MET A 115 -22.20 5.30 10.55
N ASP A 116 -21.15 5.23 11.37
CA ASP A 116 -21.10 4.35 12.54
C ASP A 116 -22.19 4.65 13.56
N THR A 117 -22.51 5.92 13.77
CA THR A 117 -23.59 6.33 14.66
C THR A 117 -24.93 5.74 14.26
N HIS A 118 -25.17 5.59 12.95
CA HIS A 118 -26.41 5.03 12.44
C HIS A 118 -26.36 3.51 12.27
N ILE A 119 -25.19 2.94 11.95
CA ILE A 119 -25.03 1.48 11.83
C ILE A 119 -25.14 0.80 13.20
N HIS A 120 -24.49 1.36 14.22
CA HIS A 120 -24.46 0.77 15.57
C HIS A 120 -25.54 1.30 16.50
N GLY A 121 -26.19 2.42 16.16
CA GLY A 121 -27.22 3.08 16.95
C GLY A 121 -28.66 2.74 16.54
N GLN A 122 -28.94 1.52 16.12
CA GLN A 122 -30.25 1.02 15.70
C GLN A 122 -31.13 0.64 16.93
N ASP A 123 -31.57 1.64 17.70
CA ASP A 123 -32.31 1.48 18.96
C ASP A 123 -33.74 2.04 18.92
N GLY A 124 -34.26 2.37 17.73
CA GLY A 124 -35.58 2.93 17.54
C GLY A 124 -35.73 4.44 17.76
N ILE A 125 -34.62 5.12 18.12
CA ILE A 125 -34.60 6.58 18.27
C ILE A 125 -34.27 7.24 16.91
N TRP A 126 -35.15 8.14 16.46
CA TRP A 126 -34.96 8.88 15.22
C TRP A 126 -33.97 10.04 15.41
N ARG A 127 -32.66 9.80 15.01
CA ARG A 127 -31.57 10.77 15.15
C ARG A 127 -31.37 11.57 13.88
N ASN A 128 -32.07 12.66 13.73
CA ASN A 128 -31.96 13.56 12.55
C ASN A 128 -31.22 14.87 12.84
N GLY A 129 -30.60 15.01 14.04
CA GLY A 129 -29.92 16.24 14.46
C GLY A 129 -28.48 16.40 13.97
N SER A 130 -27.86 15.35 13.45
CA SER A 130 -26.48 15.38 12.97
C SER A 130 -26.44 15.23 11.45
N VAL A 131 -26.27 16.35 10.76
CA VAL A 131 -26.07 16.37 9.32
C VAL A 131 -24.57 16.50 9.03
N PRO A 132 -23.96 15.56 8.28
CA PRO A 132 -22.54 15.66 7.96
C PRO A 132 -22.26 16.93 7.12
N PRO A 133 -21.06 17.52 7.23
CA PRO A 133 -20.65 18.63 6.36
C PRO A 133 -20.61 18.18 4.90
N LEU A 134 -20.58 19.10 3.97
CA LEU A 134 -20.30 18.76 2.58
C LEU A 134 -18.82 18.43 2.40
N ALA A 135 -18.49 17.54 1.45
CA ALA A 135 -17.11 17.11 1.19
C ALA A 135 -16.16 18.30 1.01
N ARG A 136 -16.59 19.35 0.31
CA ARG A 136 -15.78 20.57 0.09
C ARG A 136 -15.36 21.33 1.35
N ASN A 137 -15.95 21.02 2.49
CA ASN A 137 -15.66 21.65 3.78
C ASN A 137 -14.85 20.71 4.71
N ARG A 138 -14.43 19.54 4.25
CA ARG A 138 -13.67 18.55 5.03
C ARG A 138 -12.30 18.26 4.40
N PRO A 139 -11.22 18.90 4.85
CA PRO A 139 -9.88 18.70 4.34
C PRO A 139 -9.38 17.27 4.59
N VAL A 140 -8.85 16.64 3.53
CA VAL A 140 -8.21 15.32 3.59
C VAL A 140 -6.75 15.46 3.21
N THR A 141 -5.88 14.79 3.96
CA THR A 141 -4.44 14.76 3.68
C THR A 141 -3.97 13.32 3.43
N VAL A 142 -3.24 13.12 2.34
CA VAL A 142 -2.61 11.83 2.00
C VAL A 142 -1.11 11.94 2.28
N LEU A 143 -0.61 11.14 3.23
CA LEU A 143 0.81 10.99 3.50
C LEU A 143 1.37 9.85 2.64
N GLY A 144 2.21 10.21 1.67
CA GLY A 144 2.73 9.30 0.65
C GLY A 144 2.05 9.50 -0.71
N LEU A 145 2.73 10.21 -1.61
CA LEU A 145 2.26 10.54 -2.95
C LEU A 145 2.97 9.67 -4.01
N GLY A 146 3.11 8.37 -3.74
CA GLY A 146 3.47 7.36 -4.74
C GLY A 146 2.27 7.00 -5.62
N ALA A 147 2.37 5.95 -6.43
CA ALA A 147 1.31 5.54 -7.35
C ALA A 147 -0.06 5.37 -6.66
N LEU A 148 -0.11 4.66 -5.53
CA LEU A 148 -1.35 4.45 -4.78
C LEU A 148 -1.87 5.76 -4.15
N GLY A 149 -1.00 6.53 -3.50
CA GLY A 149 -1.41 7.76 -2.83
C GLY A 149 -1.86 8.85 -3.79
N GLU A 150 -1.26 8.95 -4.97
CA GLU A 150 -1.70 9.85 -6.03
C GLU A 150 -3.10 9.47 -6.52
N ALA A 151 -3.35 8.18 -6.79
CA ALA A 151 -4.66 7.70 -7.23
C ALA A 151 -5.76 7.95 -6.19
N VAL A 152 -5.47 7.67 -4.90
CA VAL A 152 -6.38 7.96 -3.79
C VAL A 152 -6.67 9.47 -3.67
N ALA A 153 -5.64 10.31 -3.76
CA ALA A 153 -5.79 11.76 -3.69
C ALA A 153 -6.67 12.32 -4.82
N GLN A 154 -6.47 11.82 -6.05
CA GLN A 154 -7.27 12.21 -7.21
C GLN A 154 -8.73 11.74 -7.09
N ALA A 155 -8.97 10.52 -6.61
CA ALA A 155 -10.33 10.01 -6.40
C ALA A 155 -11.10 10.83 -5.35
N LEU A 156 -10.46 11.17 -4.24
CA LEU A 156 -11.06 12.01 -3.20
C LEU A 156 -11.32 13.43 -3.69
N HIS A 157 -10.40 14.01 -4.49
CA HIS A 157 -10.65 15.30 -5.13
C HIS A 157 -11.87 15.22 -6.05
N GLY A 158 -12.01 14.14 -6.84
CA GLY A 158 -13.18 13.90 -7.70
C GLY A 158 -14.52 13.86 -6.96
N LEU A 159 -14.50 13.48 -5.67
CA LEU A 159 -15.67 13.52 -4.78
C LEU A 159 -15.90 14.91 -4.13
N GLY A 160 -15.04 15.88 -4.44
CA GLY A 160 -15.16 17.26 -3.98
C GLY A 160 -14.48 17.58 -2.66
N PHE A 161 -13.65 16.68 -2.10
CA PHE A 161 -12.83 16.99 -0.93
C PHE A 161 -11.69 17.96 -1.30
N PRO A 162 -11.35 18.95 -0.44
CA PRO A 162 -10.08 19.65 -0.50
C PRO A 162 -8.96 18.68 -0.12
N VAL A 163 -8.15 18.28 -1.11
CA VAL A 163 -7.09 17.29 -0.87
C VAL A 163 -5.73 17.96 -0.83
N SER A 164 -4.97 17.68 0.21
CA SER A 164 -3.53 17.91 0.27
C SER A 164 -2.78 16.60 0.39
N GLY A 165 -1.49 16.63 0.07
CA GLY A 165 -0.66 15.46 0.21
C GLY A 165 0.77 15.82 0.59
N TRP A 166 1.46 14.88 1.23
CA TRP A 166 2.85 15.02 1.62
C TRP A 166 3.71 13.88 1.06
N SER A 167 4.92 14.22 0.63
CA SER A 167 5.94 13.26 0.25
C SER A 167 7.33 13.76 0.63
N ARG A 168 8.33 12.86 0.74
CA ARG A 168 9.71 13.24 1.08
C ARG A 168 10.30 14.25 0.08
N SER A 169 10.10 14.01 -1.19
CA SER A 169 10.58 14.87 -2.29
C SER A 169 9.44 15.68 -2.90
N PRO A 170 9.70 16.83 -3.51
CA PRO A 170 8.69 17.61 -4.21
C PRO A 170 7.91 16.78 -5.23
N LYS A 171 6.60 16.97 -5.25
CA LYS A 171 5.66 16.38 -6.21
C LYS A 171 4.76 17.47 -6.76
N SER A 172 4.25 17.25 -7.97
CA SER A 172 3.20 18.06 -8.56
C SER A 172 2.09 17.14 -9.05
N ILE A 173 0.92 17.24 -8.44
CA ILE A 173 -0.27 16.45 -8.78
C ILE A 173 -1.40 17.42 -9.05
N ALA A 174 -2.08 17.23 -10.17
CA ALA A 174 -3.19 18.10 -10.57
C ALA A 174 -4.27 18.17 -9.49
N ASN A 175 -4.68 19.38 -9.12
CA ASN A 175 -5.72 19.64 -8.13
C ASN A 175 -5.45 19.16 -6.70
N VAL A 176 -4.22 18.79 -6.37
CA VAL A 176 -3.79 18.40 -5.02
C VAL A 176 -2.75 19.40 -4.52
N THR A 177 -2.96 19.96 -3.33
CA THR A 177 -1.95 20.80 -2.68
C THR A 177 -0.83 19.91 -2.14
N THR A 178 0.36 19.99 -2.75
CA THR A 178 1.47 19.09 -2.36
C THR A 178 2.46 19.78 -1.43
N HIS A 179 2.90 19.04 -0.42
CA HIS A 179 3.88 19.44 0.58
C HIS A 179 5.05 18.46 0.60
N HIS A 180 6.24 18.89 1.04
CA HIS A 180 7.41 18.04 1.18
C HIS A 180 8.32 18.51 2.32
N GLY A 181 9.20 17.61 2.79
CA GLY A 181 10.13 17.90 3.90
C GLY A 181 9.42 18.05 5.25
N GLU A 182 10.18 18.38 6.29
CA GLU A 182 9.67 18.43 7.66
C GLU A 182 8.66 19.58 7.88
N GLU A 183 8.96 20.78 7.41
CA GLU A 183 8.03 21.92 7.48
C GLU A 183 6.75 21.65 6.67
N GLY A 184 6.88 20.97 5.52
CA GLY A 184 5.75 20.58 4.71
C GLY A 184 4.86 19.54 5.38
N LEU A 185 5.42 18.63 6.20
CA LEU A 185 4.63 17.68 7.00
C LEU A 185 3.77 18.42 8.01
N GLN A 186 4.35 19.36 8.75
CA GLN A 186 3.62 20.17 9.73
C GLN A 186 2.48 20.95 9.05
N ALA A 187 2.75 21.59 7.91
CA ALA A 187 1.75 22.32 7.15
C ALA A 187 0.61 21.43 6.64
N ALA A 188 0.93 20.20 6.18
CA ALA A 188 -0.05 19.24 5.71
C ALA A 188 -0.96 18.72 6.83
N LEU A 189 -0.41 18.48 8.04
CA LEU A 189 -1.16 17.95 9.17
C LEU A 189 -2.06 19.00 9.82
N SER A 190 -1.61 20.26 9.92
CA SER A 190 -2.31 21.30 10.68
C SER A 190 -3.75 21.60 10.27
N ARG A 191 -4.17 21.15 9.09
CA ARG A 191 -5.51 21.37 8.54
C ARG A 191 -6.27 20.07 8.23
N ALA A 192 -5.63 18.91 8.44
CA ALA A 192 -6.15 17.61 8.04
C ALA A 192 -7.22 17.11 9.02
N GLU A 193 -8.48 17.10 8.62
CA GLU A 193 -9.55 16.45 9.40
C GLU A 193 -9.56 14.92 9.19
N ILE A 194 -9.06 14.45 8.04
CA ILE A 194 -8.85 13.03 7.75
C ILE A 194 -7.43 12.88 7.18
N VAL A 195 -6.65 11.95 7.74
CA VAL A 195 -5.29 11.61 7.28
C VAL A 195 -5.26 10.17 6.80
N ILE A 196 -4.76 9.97 5.59
CA ILE A 196 -4.57 8.63 4.99
C ILE A 196 -3.07 8.40 4.84
N LEU A 197 -2.58 7.26 5.35
CA LEU A 197 -1.17 6.90 5.32
C LEU A 197 -0.89 5.87 4.23
N LEU A 198 -0.09 6.25 3.24
CA LEU A 198 0.34 5.41 2.11
C LEU A 198 1.85 5.51 1.89
N LEU A 199 2.59 5.68 3.00
CA LEU A 199 4.05 5.70 3.02
C LEU A 199 4.62 4.28 3.10
N PRO A 200 5.84 4.05 2.57
CA PRO A 200 6.59 2.82 2.84
C PRO A 200 7.08 2.78 4.29
N ASP A 201 7.39 1.59 4.79
CA ASP A 201 8.08 1.41 6.06
C ASP A 201 9.60 1.58 5.84
N THR A 202 10.15 2.62 6.41
CA THR A 202 11.57 2.94 6.36
C THR A 202 11.97 3.62 7.67
N PRO A 203 13.27 3.66 8.04
CA PRO A 203 13.72 4.40 9.21
C PRO A 203 13.29 5.88 9.24
N ALA A 204 13.06 6.49 8.07
CA ALA A 204 12.64 7.89 7.96
C ALA A 204 11.13 8.08 8.14
N THR A 205 10.34 7.03 8.04
CA THR A 205 8.87 7.06 8.15
C THR A 205 8.37 6.37 9.41
N GLU A 206 9.22 5.65 10.12
CA GLU A 206 8.88 5.05 11.42
C GLU A 206 8.41 6.13 12.41
N ASN A 207 7.25 5.89 13.01
CA ASN A 207 6.61 6.83 13.95
C ASN A 207 6.46 8.25 13.37
N ILE A 208 6.22 8.38 12.06
CA ILE A 208 5.95 9.69 11.45
C ILE A 208 4.71 10.33 12.09
N LEU A 209 3.72 9.53 12.51
CA LEU A 209 2.67 9.92 13.43
C LEU A 209 3.04 9.48 14.86
N ASN A 210 3.51 10.42 15.65
CA ASN A 210 3.88 10.30 17.05
C ASN A 210 3.15 11.38 17.89
N ALA A 211 3.39 11.45 19.19
CA ALA A 211 2.69 12.39 20.05
C ALA A 211 2.74 13.86 19.54
N LYS A 212 3.88 14.30 18.99
CA LYS A 212 4.04 15.68 18.48
C LYS A 212 3.21 15.90 17.21
N THR A 213 3.27 14.98 16.26
CA THR A 213 2.59 15.09 14.96
C THR A 213 1.09 14.83 15.08
N LEU A 214 0.65 13.94 15.99
CA LEU A 214 -0.76 13.74 16.32
C LEU A 214 -1.36 15.00 16.98
N ALA A 215 -0.63 15.66 17.87
CA ALA A 215 -1.07 16.92 18.49
C ALA A 215 -1.14 18.11 17.52
N ALA A 216 -0.49 18.01 16.35
CA ALA A 216 -0.57 19.04 15.30
C ALA A 216 -1.83 18.98 14.45
N LEU A 217 -2.58 17.89 14.52
CA LEU A 217 -3.85 17.71 13.81
C LEU A 217 -4.97 18.52 14.46
N PRO A 218 -6.02 18.89 13.77
CA PRO A 218 -7.25 19.38 14.37
C PRO A 218 -7.82 18.36 15.37
N GLU A 219 -8.41 18.87 16.48
CA GLU A 219 -9.10 18.01 17.46
C GLU A 219 -10.20 17.20 16.78
N GLY A 220 -10.27 15.91 17.10
CA GLY A 220 -11.23 14.98 16.51
C GLY A 220 -10.85 14.48 15.11
N ALA A 221 -9.63 14.74 14.63
CA ALA A 221 -9.17 14.23 13.35
C ALA A 221 -9.24 12.71 13.27
N VAL A 222 -9.40 12.19 12.06
CA VAL A 222 -9.52 10.76 11.78
C VAL A 222 -8.27 10.25 11.06
N LEU A 223 -7.78 9.09 11.47
CA LEU A 223 -6.67 8.40 10.81
C LEU A 223 -7.15 7.18 10.05
N ILE A 224 -6.60 6.98 8.85
CA ILE A 224 -6.85 5.81 7.99
C ILE A 224 -5.48 5.28 7.57
N ASN A 225 -5.10 4.10 8.05
CA ASN A 225 -3.78 3.53 7.76
C ASN A 225 -3.87 2.19 7.01
N PRO A 226 -3.87 2.21 5.67
CA PRO A 226 -3.67 1.00 4.86
C PRO A 226 -2.21 0.82 4.42
N GLY A 227 -1.28 1.66 4.91
CA GLY A 227 0.12 1.64 4.50
C GLY A 227 0.93 0.60 5.26
N ARG A 228 1.49 0.99 6.43
CA ARG A 228 2.29 0.10 7.29
C ARG A 228 2.07 0.43 8.76
N GLY A 229 2.08 -0.60 9.63
CA GLY A 229 1.91 -0.44 11.07
C GLY A 229 2.91 0.50 11.70
N PRO A 230 4.23 0.35 11.46
CA PRO A 230 5.27 1.20 12.04
C PRO A 230 5.18 2.70 11.73
N LEU A 231 4.32 3.13 10.83
CA LEU A 231 4.09 4.56 10.54
C LEU A 231 3.49 5.32 11.73
N ILE A 232 2.82 4.63 12.65
CA ILE A 232 2.17 5.23 13.81
C ILE A 232 2.82 4.69 15.09
N ASP A 233 3.05 5.56 16.06
CA ASP A 233 3.39 5.19 17.42
C ASP A 233 2.11 4.74 18.13
N ASP A 234 2.03 3.45 18.49
CA ASP A 234 0.82 2.83 19.04
C ASP A 234 0.41 3.45 20.39
N ASP A 235 1.36 3.73 21.27
CA ASP A 235 1.09 4.32 22.58
C ASP A 235 0.63 5.78 22.45
N ALA A 236 1.27 6.53 21.54
CA ALA A 236 0.85 7.90 21.25
C ALA A 236 -0.54 7.95 20.62
N LEU A 237 -0.88 6.99 19.75
CA LEU A 237 -2.21 6.88 19.16
C LEU A 237 -3.27 6.61 20.22
N LEU A 238 -3.05 5.63 21.11
CA LEU A 238 -3.99 5.31 22.19
C LEU A 238 -4.24 6.53 23.07
N ALA A 239 -3.18 7.22 23.50
CA ALA A 239 -3.31 8.43 24.31
C ALA A 239 -4.06 9.55 23.58
N ALA A 240 -3.86 9.71 22.27
CA ALA A 240 -4.56 10.71 21.46
C ALA A 240 -6.05 10.38 21.24
N LEU A 241 -6.40 9.09 21.12
CA LEU A 241 -7.78 8.62 21.04
C LEU A 241 -8.53 8.80 22.38
N ASP A 242 -7.86 8.49 23.50
CA ASP A 242 -8.42 8.63 24.85
C ASP A 242 -8.70 10.10 25.18
N SER A 243 -7.78 11.00 24.83
CA SER A 243 -7.95 12.44 25.04
C SER A 243 -8.98 13.10 24.10
N GLY A 244 -9.33 12.44 22.99
CA GLY A 244 -10.19 13.02 21.95
C GLY A 244 -9.46 13.85 20.90
N GLN A 245 -8.13 14.00 21.02
CA GLN A 245 -7.29 14.65 20.01
C GLN A 245 -7.47 13.95 18.64
N ILE A 246 -7.53 12.62 18.66
CA ILE A 246 -7.94 11.81 17.51
C ILE A 246 -9.35 11.28 17.77
N GLY A 247 -10.24 11.51 16.83
CA GLY A 247 -11.64 11.10 16.91
C GLY A 247 -11.87 9.63 16.60
N HIS A 248 -11.12 9.08 15.65
CA HIS A 248 -11.18 7.68 15.25
C HIS A 248 -9.92 7.26 14.46
N ALA A 249 -9.57 5.97 14.50
CA ALA A 249 -8.54 5.38 13.67
C ALA A 249 -9.08 4.11 12.98
N THR A 250 -8.92 4.02 11.66
CA THR A 250 -9.13 2.80 10.87
C THR A 250 -7.77 2.26 10.47
N LEU A 251 -7.41 1.10 10.98
CA LEU A 251 -6.10 0.48 10.84
C LEU A 251 -6.24 -0.86 10.14
N ASP A 252 -5.58 -0.99 8.98
CA ASP A 252 -5.52 -2.24 8.21
C ASP A 252 -4.21 -3.00 8.44
N VAL A 253 -3.21 -2.32 9.00
CA VAL A 253 -1.85 -2.81 9.15
C VAL A 253 -1.30 -2.52 10.55
N PHE A 254 -0.39 -3.39 11.03
CA PHE A 254 0.08 -3.39 12.41
C PHE A 254 1.59 -3.64 12.49
N ARG A 255 2.22 -3.27 13.62
CA ARG A 255 3.64 -3.57 13.88
C ARG A 255 3.93 -5.06 13.93
N GLN A 256 2.98 -5.82 14.46
CA GLN A 256 3.00 -7.28 14.47
C GLN A 256 1.76 -7.79 13.77
N GLU A 257 1.95 -8.62 12.76
CA GLU A 257 0.87 -9.28 12.02
C GLU A 257 1.06 -10.80 12.02
N PRO A 258 0.02 -11.56 12.31
CA PRO A 258 -1.33 -11.16 12.74
C PRO A 258 -1.32 -10.34 14.04
N LEU A 259 -2.26 -9.37 14.15
CA LEU A 259 -2.41 -8.57 15.38
C LEU A 259 -2.74 -9.50 16.56
N PRO A 260 -1.94 -9.47 17.66
CA PRO A 260 -2.19 -10.34 18.82
C PRO A 260 -3.60 -10.17 19.40
N GLU A 261 -4.22 -11.27 19.83
CA GLU A 261 -5.58 -11.27 20.38
C GLU A 261 -5.75 -10.33 21.59
N ALA A 262 -4.69 -10.18 22.40
CA ALA A 262 -4.69 -9.31 23.58
C ALA A 262 -4.34 -7.85 23.26
N HIS A 263 -4.14 -7.49 21.98
CA HIS A 263 -3.74 -6.13 21.61
C HIS A 263 -4.86 -5.13 21.95
N PRO A 264 -4.54 -3.96 22.58
CA PRO A 264 -5.55 -3.02 23.03
C PRO A 264 -6.40 -2.44 21.90
N PHE A 265 -5.93 -2.46 20.67
CA PHE A 265 -6.69 -1.97 19.51
C PHE A 265 -8.02 -2.71 19.30
N TRP A 266 -8.10 -4.01 19.61
CA TRP A 266 -9.32 -4.78 19.47
C TRP A 266 -10.49 -4.28 20.34
N ALA A 267 -10.18 -3.85 21.55
CA ALA A 267 -11.17 -3.41 22.52
C ALA A 267 -11.44 -1.89 22.47
N HIS A 268 -10.65 -1.12 21.76
CA HIS A 268 -10.77 0.34 21.78
C HIS A 268 -11.95 0.83 20.94
N PRO A 269 -12.94 1.56 21.52
CA PRO A 269 -14.20 1.90 20.85
C PRO A 269 -14.04 2.86 19.66
N LYS A 270 -12.90 3.54 19.56
CA LYS A 270 -12.58 4.48 18.47
C LYS A 270 -11.56 3.89 17.47
N ILE A 271 -11.31 2.59 17.51
CA ILE A 271 -10.46 1.91 16.52
C ILE A 271 -11.28 0.91 15.72
N THR A 272 -11.09 0.93 14.43
CA THR A 272 -11.56 -0.10 13.50
C THR A 272 -10.34 -0.86 13.01
N VAL A 273 -10.30 -2.17 13.25
CA VAL A 273 -9.27 -3.08 12.76
C VAL A 273 -9.79 -3.81 11.53
N THR A 274 -9.01 -3.81 10.47
CA THR A 274 -9.19 -4.71 9.32
C THR A 274 -7.89 -5.51 9.11
N PRO A 275 -7.95 -6.80 8.71
CA PRO A 275 -6.81 -7.70 8.80
C PRO A 275 -5.94 -7.68 7.54
N HIS A 276 -5.35 -6.53 7.21
CA HIS A 276 -4.46 -6.30 6.05
C HIS A 276 -5.13 -6.69 4.72
N ILE A 277 -6.31 -6.10 4.47
CA ILE A 277 -7.18 -6.41 3.33
C ILE A 277 -7.52 -5.18 2.48
N ALA A 278 -6.92 -4.03 2.76
CA ALA A 278 -7.21 -2.77 2.06
C ALA A 278 -7.02 -2.91 0.55
N SER A 279 -6.01 -3.64 0.12
CA SER A 279 -5.87 -4.05 -1.27
C SER A 279 -4.97 -5.27 -1.39
N GLU A 280 -5.40 -6.26 -2.16
CA GLU A 280 -4.65 -7.46 -2.47
C GLU A 280 -4.24 -7.47 -3.95
N THR A 281 -3.03 -7.95 -4.23
CA THR A 281 -2.57 -8.19 -5.60
C THR A 281 -3.47 -9.20 -6.29
N ARG A 282 -4.06 -8.80 -7.40
CA ARG A 282 -4.96 -9.65 -8.19
C ARG A 282 -4.19 -10.38 -9.28
N PRO A 283 -4.31 -11.72 -9.39
CA PRO A 283 -3.55 -12.50 -10.37
C PRO A 283 -3.69 -12.02 -11.81
N GLU A 284 -4.86 -11.55 -12.20
CA GLU A 284 -5.14 -11.09 -13.56
C GLU A 284 -4.28 -9.86 -13.92
N THR A 285 -4.41 -8.78 -13.17
CA THR A 285 -3.73 -7.51 -13.46
C THR A 285 -2.23 -7.55 -13.12
N ALA A 286 -1.85 -8.28 -12.07
CA ALA A 286 -0.46 -8.49 -11.71
C ALA A 286 0.31 -9.25 -12.80
N SER A 287 -0.33 -10.25 -13.43
CA SER A 287 0.31 -11.02 -14.50
C SER A 287 0.61 -10.17 -15.74
N GLU A 288 -0.20 -9.15 -16.02
CA GLU A 288 0.06 -8.20 -17.10
C GLU A 288 1.32 -7.36 -16.82
N THR A 289 1.46 -6.84 -15.60
CA THR A 289 2.65 -6.09 -15.17
C THR A 289 3.90 -6.97 -15.17
N VAL A 290 3.79 -8.22 -14.74
CA VAL A 290 4.89 -9.20 -14.78
C VAL A 290 5.31 -9.46 -16.23
N ALA A 291 4.37 -9.77 -17.12
CA ALA A 291 4.65 -10.05 -18.52
C ALA A 291 5.27 -8.85 -19.25
N GLU A 292 4.79 -7.63 -18.98
CA GLU A 292 5.39 -6.41 -19.54
C GLU A 292 6.82 -6.21 -19.04
N ASN A 293 7.12 -6.47 -17.78
CA ASN A 293 8.48 -6.38 -17.27
C ASN A 293 9.41 -7.42 -17.91
N ILE A 294 8.93 -8.65 -18.15
CA ILE A 294 9.71 -9.67 -18.86
C ILE A 294 9.95 -9.24 -20.30
N ARG A 295 8.92 -8.75 -21.01
CA ARG A 295 9.06 -8.20 -22.36
C ARG A 295 10.14 -7.11 -22.43
N ARG A 296 10.12 -6.19 -21.47
CA ARG A 296 11.11 -5.12 -21.37
C ARG A 296 12.51 -5.68 -21.16
N GLY A 297 12.67 -6.64 -20.24
CA GLY A 297 13.94 -7.28 -19.98
C GLY A 297 14.50 -8.00 -21.21
N GLU A 298 13.67 -8.70 -21.98
CA GLU A 298 14.09 -9.35 -23.24
C GLU A 298 14.41 -8.35 -24.35
N ALA A 299 13.78 -7.16 -24.33
CA ALA A 299 14.07 -6.08 -25.26
C ALA A 299 15.26 -5.18 -24.83
N GLY A 300 15.82 -5.39 -23.64
CA GLY A 300 16.86 -4.51 -23.07
C GLY A 300 16.31 -3.14 -22.64
N GLU A 301 15.01 -3.02 -22.42
CA GLU A 301 14.34 -1.80 -21.94
C GLU A 301 14.38 -1.73 -20.41
N PRO A 302 14.28 -0.53 -19.81
CA PRO A 302 14.20 -0.39 -18.36
C PRO A 302 12.94 -1.09 -17.79
N PHE A 303 13.11 -1.81 -16.68
CA PHE A 303 11.96 -2.40 -15.97
C PHE A 303 11.05 -1.31 -15.38
N LEU A 304 9.75 -1.61 -15.30
CA LEU A 304 8.79 -0.78 -14.58
C LEU A 304 8.94 -1.00 -13.07
N HIS A 305 8.71 0.04 -12.29
CA HIS A 305 8.63 -0.01 -10.83
C HIS A 305 9.85 -0.61 -10.14
N LEU A 306 11.04 -0.31 -10.68
CA LEU A 306 12.30 -0.68 -10.04
C LEU A 306 12.40 -0.10 -8.64
N VAL A 307 12.85 -0.93 -7.71
CA VAL A 307 13.10 -0.57 -6.32
C VAL A 307 14.49 0.05 -6.20
N ASP A 308 14.57 1.25 -5.63
CA ASP A 308 15.83 1.80 -5.13
C ASP A 308 16.13 1.20 -3.76
N ARG A 309 17.01 0.20 -3.72
CA ARG A 309 17.34 -0.52 -2.48
C ARG A 309 18.03 0.37 -1.43
N ASN A 310 18.65 1.50 -1.81
CA ASN A 310 19.22 2.46 -0.87
C ASN A 310 18.13 3.29 -0.19
N LEU A 311 17.01 3.50 -0.88
CA LEU A 311 15.85 4.21 -0.36
C LEU A 311 14.86 3.28 0.36
N GLY A 312 14.96 1.96 0.11
CA GLY A 312 14.11 0.93 0.71
C GLY A 312 12.75 0.72 -0.01
N TYR A 313 12.50 1.36 -1.16
CA TYR A 313 11.23 1.23 -1.89
C TYR A 313 11.34 1.59 -3.38
#